data_b01253c974e76d532b2c4019a3de57e8
#
_entry.id   b01253c974e76d532b2c4019a3de57e8
#
_cell.length_a   1.000
_cell.length_b   1.000
_cell.length_c   1.000
_cell.angle_alpha   90.00
_cell.angle_beta   90.00
_cell.angle_gamma   90.00
#
_symmetry.space_group_name_H-M   'P 1'
#
loop_
_entity.id
_entity.type
_entity.pdbx_description
1 polymer ?
#
loop_
_entity_poly.entity_id
_entity_poly.type
_entity_poly.pdbx_seq_one_letter_code
_entity_poly.pdbx_strand_id
1 'polypeptide(L)'
;RFALTGTPVENRLGELWSIFDYLMPGFLFGSQFFKREYEIPIVREGDGAALKRLKRLIGPFVLRRVKKDVLKELPDKMEEVVYSNFETEQKKLYAANAAKFKEKLSTGGFGQAGEGKLQILAELMRLRQICCDPRLCYDNYRGSSAKLETCMDLVRRGVAGGHKILLFSQFTSMLDIIHTRFEKEGIMSHMLTGATSKEERIRLVGDFGKDEVPVFLISLKAGGTGLNLTAADIVIHYDPWWNVAAQNQATDRTHRIGQDKQVTVYKLITRNTIEENILKLQEAKSHLADAVVPEGTISFGSLTRDDILNIIKEE
;
A
#
# COMPACT_ATOMS: atom_id res chain seq x y z
N ARG A 1 -6.91 8.35 30.11
CA ARG A 1 -6.93 8.50 28.64
C ARG A 1 -6.71 7.13 28.02
N PHE A 2 -7.34 6.90 26.85
CA PHE A 2 -7.15 5.67 26.08
C PHE A 2 -6.92 6.05 24.63
N ALA A 3 -6.09 5.27 23.93
CA ALA A 3 -5.90 5.37 22.48
C ALA A 3 -6.30 4.02 21.86
N LEU A 4 -7.20 4.07 20.88
CA LEU A 4 -7.61 2.92 20.09
C LEU A 4 -7.06 3.09 18.68
N THR A 5 -6.17 2.18 18.26
CA THR A 5 -5.57 2.20 16.93
C THR A 5 -5.30 0.78 16.46
N GLY A 6 -5.52 0.53 15.17
CA GLY A 6 -5.09 -0.72 14.53
C GLY A 6 -3.60 -0.74 14.20
N THR A 7 -2.97 0.44 14.12
CA THR A 7 -1.57 0.62 13.70
C THR A 7 -0.88 1.64 14.60
N PRO A 8 -0.35 1.23 15.77
CA PRO A 8 0.31 2.16 16.69
C PRO A 8 1.63 2.72 16.15
N VAL A 9 2.20 2.07 15.15
CA VAL A 9 3.38 2.53 14.38
C VAL A 9 3.10 2.27 12.91
N GLU A 10 2.90 3.32 12.13
CA GLU A 10 2.71 3.20 10.66
C GLU A 10 4.01 3.46 9.90
N ASN A 11 4.70 4.54 10.22
CA ASN A 11 5.84 5.02 9.47
C ASN A 11 7.11 5.20 10.30
N ARG A 12 6.98 5.53 11.57
CA ARG A 12 8.10 5.85 12.47
C ARG A 12 7.81 5.40 13.88
N LEU A 13 8.86 4.97 14.57
CA LEU A 13 8.77 4.64 16.00
C LEU A 13 8.37 5.88 16.85
N GLY A 14 8.65 7.09 16.37
CA GLY A 14 8.19 8.34 16.97
C GLY A 14 6.67 8.52 17.04
N GLU A 15 5.88 7.79 16.22
CA GLU A 15 4.41 7.80 16.32
C GLU A 15 3.95 7.13 17.62
N LEU A 16 4.60 6.04 18.00
CA LEU A 16 4.38 5.40 19.30
C LEU A 16 4.71 6.36 20.45
N TRP A 17 5.81 7.12 20.34
CA TRP A 17 6.13 8.16 21.31
C TRP A 17 5.01 9.19 21.43
N SER A 18 4.47 9.67 20.31
CA SER A 18 3.39 10.67 20.30
C SER A 18 2.10 10.15 20.95
N ILE A 19 1.76 8.87 20.75
CA ILE A 19 0.62 8.23 21.41
C ILE A 19 0.85 8.20 22.93
N PHE A 20 2.04 7.79 23.36
CA PHE A 20 2.35 7.71 24.79
C PHE A 20 2.47 9.09 25.44
N ASP A 21 2.99 10.10 24.72
CA ASP A 21 3.03 11.48 25.23
C ASP A 21 1.63 12.07 25.44
N TYR A 22 0.67 11.73 24.56
CA TYR A 22 -0.73 12.07 24.76
C TYR A 22 -1.37 11.31 25.94
N LEU A 23 -1.10 10.01 26.07
CA LEU A 23 -1.69 9.16 27.12
C LEU A 23 -1.11 9.45 28.50
N MET A 24 0.20 9.52 28.57
CA MET A 24 1.02 9.64 29.77
C MET A 24 2.19 10.59 29.50
N PRO A 25 1.97 11.92 29.57
CA PRO A 25 3.00 12.92 29.27
C PRO A 25 4.27 12.66 30.06
N GLY A 26 5.41 12.64 29.36
CA GLY A 26 6.73 12.43 29.98
C GLY A 26 7.12 10.96 30.24
N PHE A 27 6.23 9.99 30.09
CA PHE A 27 6.51 8.57 30.37
C PHE A 27 7.65 8.01 29.51
N LEU A 28 7.69 8.36 28.22
CA LEU A 28 8.76 8.00 27.30
C LEU A 28 9.83 9.10 27.16
N PHE A 29 9.90 9.99 28.11
CA PHE A 29 10.79 11.16 28.12
C PHE A 29 10.49 12.14 26.97
N GLY A 30 11.41 13.08 26.71
CA GLY A 30 11.27 14.02 25.58
C GLY A 30 11.53 13.34 24.23
N SER A 31 10.97 13.88 23.16
CA SER A 31 11.07 13.32 21.79
C SER A 31 12.52 13.15 21.32
N GLN A 32 13.42 14.09 21.67
CA GLN A 32 14.84 13.97 21.31
C GLN A 32 15.55 12.84 22.05
N PHE A 33 15.21 12.63 23.32
CA PHE A 33 15.72 11.50 24.11
C PHE A 33 15.23 10.18 23.53
N PHE A 34 13.92 10.06 23.27
CA PHE A 34 13.34 8.86 22.70
C PHE A 34 13.96 8.51 21.33
N LYS A 35 14.18 9.52 20.49
CA LYS A 35 14.83 9.34 19.19
C LYS A 35 16.27 8.83 19.34
N ARG A 36 17.04 9.35 20.28
CA ARG A 36 18.44 8.97 20.50
C ARG A 36 18.57 7.59 21.13
N GLU A 37 17.75 7.27 22.13
CA GLU A 37 17.90 6.05 22.96
C GLU A 37 17.12 4.83 22.41
N TYR A 38 16.08 5.08 21.58
CA TYR A 38 15.22 4.04 21.06
C TYR A 38 15.08 4.06 19.53
N GLU A 39 14.66 5.18 18.93
CA GLU A 39 14.34 5.19 17.50
C GLU A 39 15.57 4.93 16.63
N ILE A 40 16.67 5.65 16.83
CA ILE A 40 17.90 5.48 16.05
C ILE A 40 18.54 4.11 16.30
N PRO A 41 18.80 3.67 17.54
CA PRO A 41 19.39 2.38 17.81
C PRO A 41 18.56 1.21 17.26
N ILE A 42 17.24 1.23 17.45
CA ILE A 42 16.36 0.15 16.99
C ILE A 42 16.26 0.13 15.46
N VAL A 43 16.03 1.29 14.84
CA VAL A 43 15.68 1.35 13.40
C VAL A 43 16.93 1.33 12.51
N ARG A 44 18.03 1.96 12.91
CA ARG A 44 19.24 2.08 12.08
C ARG A 44 20.32 1.08 12.43
N GLU A 45 20.46 0.77 13.71
CA GLU A 45 21.56 -0.05 14.22
C GLU A 45 21.12 -1.49 14.55
N GLY A 46 19.81 -1.77 14.53
CA GLY A 46 19.27 -3.09 14.87
C GLY A 46 19.46 -3.49 16.32
N ASP A 47 19.60 -2.52 17.25
CA ASP A 47 19.87 -2.79 18.67
C ASP A 47 18.71 -3.55 19.35
N GLY A 48 18.87 -4.87 19.47
CA GLY A 48 17.91 -5.73 20.14
C GLY A 48 17.77 -5.47 21.65
N ALA A 49 18.79 -4.87 22.30
CA ALA A 49 18.72 -4.53 23.72
C ALA A 49 17.85 -3.29 23.93
N ALA A 50 18.00 -2.25 23.10
CA ALA A 50 17.13 -1.08 23.10
C ALA A 50 15.67 -1.48 22.82
N LEU A 51 15.45 -2.39 21.89
CA LEU A 51 14.14 -2.94 21.58
C LEU A 51 13.51 -3.66 22.79
N LYS A 52 14.27 -4.53 23.47
CA LYS A 52 13.79 -5.24 24.67
C LYS A 52 13.46 -4.27 25.80
N ARG A 53 14.28 -3.22 26.00
CA ARG A 53 14.00 -2.16 26.99
C ARG A 53 12.69 -1.44 26.70
N LEU A 54 12.49 -1.01 25.45
CA LEU A 54 11.26 -0.33 25.03
C LEU A 54 10.04 -1.24 25.24
N LYS A 55 10.09 -2.49 24.75
CA LYS A 55 8.99 -3.46 24.92
C LYS A 55 8.61 -3.67 26.39
N ARG A 56 9.61 -3.81 27.27
CA ARG A 56 9.36 -3.97 28.72
C ARG A 56 8.72 -2.74 29.33
N LEU A 57 9.11 -1.55 28.86
CA LEU A 57 8.58 -0.28 29.37
C LEU A 57 7.11 -0.08 28.96
N ILE A 58 6.77 -0.30 27.70
CA ILE A 58 5.41 -0.06 27.19
C ILE A 58 4.45 -1.25 27.40
N GLY A 59 4.97 -2.46 27.57
CA GLY A 59 4.19 -3.70 27.61
C GLY A 59 2.99 -3.69 28.56
N PRO A 60 3.11 -3.16 29.80
CA PRO A 60 1.98 -3.09 30.74
C PRO A 60 0.82 -2.19 30.29
N PHE A 61 1.06 -1.30 29.32
CA PHE A 61 0.10 -0.29 28.86
C PHE A 61 -0.44 -0.56 27.46
N VAL A 62 0.06 -1.61 26.76
CA VAL A 62 -0.34 -1.96 25.41
C VAL A 62 -1.06 -3.30 25.41
N LEU A 63 -2.33 -3.29 25.05
CA LEU A 63 -3.09 -4.52 24.79
C LEU A 63 -3.27 -4.69 23.30
N ARG A 64 -2.59 -5.68 22.71
CA ARG A 64 -2.73 -6.03 21.29
C ARG A 64 -3.42 -7.39 21.18
N ARG A 65 -4.41 -7.45 20.29
CA ARG A 65 -5.08 -8.70 19.89
C ARG A 65 -4.99 -8.85 18.38
N VAL A 66 -4.46 -9.96 17.94
CA VAL A 66 -4.37 -10.29 16.51
C VAL A 66 -5.67 -10.98 16.08
N LYS A 67 -6.20 -10.62 14.91
CA LYS A 67 -7.46 -11.20 14.38
C LYS A 67 -7.46 -12.72 14.42
N LYS A 68 -6.37 -13.35 14.00
CA LYS A 68 -6.21 -14.81 13.95
C LYS A 68 -6.42 -15.49 15.30
N ASP A 69 -6.07 -14.81 16.39
CA ASP A 69 -6.18 -15.38 17.74
C ASP A 69 -7.60 -15.24 18.32
N VAL A 70 -8.34 -14.22 17.87
CA VAL A 70 -9.64 -13.84 18.45
C VAL A 70 -10.80 -14.29 17.58
N LEU A 71 -10.67 -14.22 16.26
CA LEU A 71 -11.74 -14.49 15.29
C LEU A 71 -11.48 -15.82 14.58
N LYS A 72 -11.66 -16.92 15.29
CA LYS A 72 -11.46 -18.29 14.77
C LYS A 72 -12.48 -18.70 13.71
N GLU A 73 -13.63 -18.02 13.66
CA GLU A 73 -14.72 -18.27 12.71
C GLU A 73 -14.53 -17.53 11.38
N LEU A 74 -13.54 -16.60 11.32
CA LEU A 74 -13.31 -15.86 10.10
C LEU A 74 -12.62 -16.77 9.06
N PRO A 75 -13.16 -16.89 7.84
CA PRO A 75 -12.54 -17.68 6.78
C PRO A 75 -11.09 -17.25 6.50
N ASP A 76 -10.27 -18.18 6.04
CA ASP A 76 -8.87 -17.88 5.72
C ASP A 76 -8.77 -16.82 4.60
N LYS A 77 -7.74 -15.98 4.72
CA LYS A 77 -7.35 -15.02 3.68
C LYS A 77 -6.20 -15.61 2.87
N MET A 78 -6.39 -15.74 1.56
CA MET A 78 -5.34 -16.11 0.62
C MET A 78 -4.75 -14.85 -0.03
N GLU A 79 -3.42 -14.76 -0.10
CA GLU A 79 -2.73 -13.68 -0.81
C GLU A 79 -1.88 -14.26 -1.94
N GLU A 80 -2.01 -13.69 -3.12
CA GLU A 80 -1.29 -14.10 -4.32
C GLU A 80 -0.68 -12.89 -5.02
N VAL A 81 0.60 -13.01 -5.41
CA VAL A 81 1.26 -12.01 -6.25
C VAL A 81 1.13 -12.44 -7.70
N VAL A 82 0.43 -11.63 -8.49
CA VAL A 82 0.23 -11.86 -9.91
C VAL A 82 1.18 -10.98 -10.70
N TYR A 83 2.07 -11.60 -11.45
CA TYR A 83 3.07 -10.89 -12.22
C TYR A 83 2.61 -10.60 -13.65
N SER A 84 2.83 -9.36 -14.11
CA SER A 84 2.72 -8.98 -15.51
C SER A 84 4.10 -8.68 -16.09
N ASN A 85 4.28 -8.92 -17.39
CA ASN A 85 5.50 -8.59 -18.11
C ASN A 85 5.21 -7.45 -19.07
N PHE A 86 6.12 -6.46 -19.14
CA PHE A 86 5.97 -5.37 -20.10
C PHE A 86 5.94 -5.85 -21.54
N GLU A 87 5.09 -5.24 -22.33
CA GLU A 87 5.18 -5.31 -23.78
C GLU A 87 6.28 -4.35 -24.31
N THR A 88 6.67 -4.55 -25.57
CA THR A 88 7.86 -3.94 -26.16
C THR A 88 7.92 -2.41 -26.01
N GLU A 89 6.82 -1.70 -26.26
CA GLU A 89 6.80 -0.23 -26.17
C GLU A 89 6.84 0.25 -24.72
N GLN A 90 6.06 -0.36 -23.84
CA GLN A 90 6.04 -0.04 -22.42
C GLN A 90 7.42 -0.30 -21.78
N LYS A 91 8.07 -1.42 -22.15
CA LYS A 91 9.42 -1.75 -21.72
C LYS A 91 10.45 -0.70 -22.13
N LYS A 92 10.40 -0.22 -23.37
CA LYS A 92 11.30 0.84 -23.86
C LYS A 92 11.10 2.16 -23.09
N LEU A 93 9.85 2.55 -22.86
CA LEU A 93 9.53 3.75 -22.08
C LEU A 93 10.03 3.64 -20.64
N TYR A 94 9.80 2.51 -19.99
CA TYR A 94 10.27 2.27 -18.63
C TYR A 94 11.81 2.33 -18.55
N ALA A 95 12.51 1.59 -19.41
CA ALA A 95 13.97 1.55 -19.44
C ALA A 95 14.59 2.93 -19.69
N ALA A 96 14.04 3.71 -20.63
CA ALA A 96 14.51 5.07 -20.90
C ALA A 96 14.37 6.00 -19.70
N ASN A 97 13.25 5.92 -18.96
CA ASN A 97 13.03 6.72 -17.75
C ASN A 97 13.91 6.25 -16.59
N ALA A 98 14.06 4.93 -16.40
CA ALA A 98 14.95 4.36 -15.39
C ALA A 98 16.42 4.75 -15.61
N ALA A 99 16.89 4.71 -16.88
CA ALA A 99 18.25 5.12 -17.23
C ALA A 99 18.50 6.61 -16.92
N LYS A 100 17.57 7.50 -17.32
CA LYS A 100 17.65 8.94 -16.99
C LYS A 100 17.67 9.19 -15.49
N PHE A 101 16.88 8.45 -14.74
CA PHE A 101 16.85 8.58 -13.29
C PHE A 101 18.16 8.10 -12.65
N LYS A 102 18.70 6.94 -13.09
CA LYS A 102 20.02 6.45 -12.65
C LYS A 102 21.14 7.46 -12.93
N GLU A 103 21.15 8.05 -14.13
CA GLU A 103 22.10 9.10 -14.51
C GLU A 103 22.02 10.32 -13.59
N LYS A 104 20.83 10.85 -13.35
CA LYS A 104 20.62 11.97 -12.42
C LYS A 104 21.07 11.66 -10.99
N LEU A 105 20.85 10.43 -10.51
CA LEU A 105 21.33 9.98 -9.20
C LEU A 105 22.86 9.92 -9.13
N SER A 106 23.53 9.41 -10.19
CA SER A 106 24.98 9.25 -10.22
C SER A 106 25.72 10.60 -10.32
N THR A 107 25.19 11.53 -11.12
CA THR A 107 25.79 12.85 -11.36
C THR A 107 25.55 13.88 -10.26
N GLY A 108 24.80 13.52 -9.20
CA GLY A 108 24.42 14.47 -8.15
C GLY A 108 23.45 15.54 -8.62
N GLY A 109 22.76 15.31 -9.75
CA GLY A 109 21.85 16.24 -10.41
C GLY A 109 20.57 16.59 -9.64
N PHE A 110 20.41 16.09 -8.42
CA PHE A 110 19.37 16.50 -7.51
C PHE A 110 19.92 17.53 -6.54
N GLY A 111 19.34 18.73 -6.53
CA GLY A 111 19.74 19.87 -5.70
C GLY A 111 19.84 19.56 -4.20
N GLN A 112 20.38 20.51 -3.42
CA GLN A 112 20.68 20.31 -1.99
C GLN A 112 19.46 19.92 -1.14
N ALA A 113 19.70 19.01 -0.22
CA ALA A 113 18.94 18.45 0.92
C ALA A 113 17.38 18.39 0.89
N GLY A 114 16.64 19.36 0.41
CA GLY A 114 15.16 19.37 0.44
C GLY A 114 14.54 19.16 -0.95
N GLU A 115 14.96 19.94 -1.92
CA GLU A 115 14.45 19.89 -3.30
C GLU A 115 14.83 18.60 -4.01
N GLY A 116 16.04 18.09 -3.76
CA GLY A 116 16.50 16.82 -4.31
C GLY A 116 15.63 15.63 -3.91
N LYS A 117 15.14 15.59 -2.68
CA LYS A 117 14.22 14.52 -2.23
C LYS A 117 12.89 14.54 -2.97
N LEU A 118 12.33 15.72 -3.20
CA LEU A 118 11.06 15.85 -3.96
C LEU A 118 11.23 15.41 -5.41
N GLN A 119 12.35 15.76 -6.04
CA GLN A 119 12.66 15.34 -7.40
C GLN A 119 12.83 13.81 -7.51
N ILE A 120 13.54 13.20 -6.55
CA ILE A 120 13.67 11.74 -6.47
C ILE A 120 12.30 11.07 -6.33
N LEU A 121 11.44 11.59 -5.45
CA LEU A 121 10.10 11.08 -5.27
C LEU A 121 9.25 11.20 -6.55
N ALA A 122 9.38 12.29 -7.28
CA ALA A 122 8.68 12.50 -8.54
C ALA A 122 9.11 11.48 -9.62
N GLU A 123 10.41 11.22 -9.74
CA GLU A 123 10.92 10.22 -10.69
C GLU A 123 10.49 8.79 -10.31
N LEU A 124 10.55 8.43 -9.02
CA LEU A 124 10.02 7.15 -8.53
C LEU A 124 8.52 7.01 -8.82
N MET A 125 7.75 8.09 -8.60
CA MET A 125 6.32 8.11 -8.89
C MET A 125 6.06 7.91 -10.38
N ARG A 126 6.87 8.55 -11.24
CA ARG A 126 6.77 8.41 -12.70
C ARG A 126 7.04 6.98 -13.16
N LEU A 127 8.09 6.33 -12.64
CA LEU A 127 8.36 4.92 -12.94
C LEU A 127 7.20 4.01 -12.54
N ARG A 128 6.59 4.24 -11.38
CA ARG A 128 5.41 3.49 -10.92
C ARG A 128 4.19 3.74 -11.80
N GLN A 129 3.97 4.97 -12.23
CA GLN A 129 2.89 5.29 -13.18
C GLN A 129 3.09 4.56 -14.50
N ILE A 130 4.32 4.49 -15.03
CA ILE A 130 4.62 3.72 -16.25
C ILE A 130 4.37 2.23 -16.04
N CYS A 131 4.64 1.68 -14.83
CA CYS A 131 4.31 0.29 -14.50
C CYS A 131 2.79 0.04 -14.50
N CYS A 132 2.01 1.01 -14.04
CA CYS A 132 0.56 0.91 -14.03
C CYS A 132 -0.03 1.01 -15.45
N ASP A 133 0.23 2.13 -16.09
CA ASP A 133 -0.14 2.42 -17.47
C ASP A 133 0.62 3.66 -17.97
N PRO A 134 1.32 3.59 -19.12
CA PRO A 134 2.05 4.74 -19.64
C PRO A 134 1.18 5.98 -19.92
N ARG A 135 -0.11 5.82 -20.15
CA ARG A 135 -1.06 6.94 -20.32
C ARG A 135 -1.14 7.86 -19.11
N LEU A 136 -0.72 7.41 -17.93
CA LEU A 136 -0.62 8.26 -16.73
C LEU A 136 0.49 9.32 -16.84
N CYS A 137 1.43 9.15 -17.77
CA CYS A 137 2.58 10.04 -17.98
C CYS A 137 2.66 10.59 -19.39
N TYR A 138 2.01 9.94 -20.36
CA TYR A 138 2.15 10.23 -21.78
C TYR A 138 0.78 10.18 -22.47
N ASP A 139 0.16 11.35 -22.68
CA ASP A 139 -1.20 11.49 -23.28
C ASP A 139 -1.31 10.87 -24.67
N ASN A 140 -0.19 10.83 -25.40
CA ASN A 140 -0.13 10.30 -26.77
C ASN A 140 0.19 8.79 -26.84
N TYR A 141 0.33 8.11 -25.69
CA TYR A 141 0.57 6.67 -25.69
C TYR A 141 -0.66 5.91 -26.21
N ARG A 142 -0.45 5.04 -27.19
CA ARG A 142 -1.50 4.22 -27.82
C ARG A 142 -1.25 2.71 -27.69
N GLY A 143 -0.13 2.33 -27.08
CA GLY A 143 0.21 0.94 -26.82
C GLY A 143 -0.67 0.30 -25.73
N SER A 144 -0.49 -0.99 -25.55
CA SER A 144 -1.15 -1.77 -24.49
C SER A 144 -0.47 -1.54 -23.13
N SER A 145 -1.20 -1.88 -22.08
CA SER A 145 -0.68 -1.98 -20.71
C SER A 145 -0.86 -3.41 -20.22
N ALA A 146 0.24 -4.15 -20.13
CA ALA A 146 0.22 -5.55 -19.74
C ALA A 146 -0.46 -5.78 -18.37
N LYS A 147 -0.22 -4.87 -17.42
CA LYS A 147 -0.87 -4.93 -16.11
C LYS A 147 -2.38 -4.72 -16.21
N LEU A 148 -2.83 -3.81 -17.08
CA LEU A 148 -4.26 -3.59 -17.28
C LEU A 148 -4.92 -4.84 -17.86
N GLU A 149 -4.32 -5.48 -18.86
CA GLU A 149 -4.88 -6.73 -19.44
C GLU A 149 -4.91 -7.86 -18.39
N THR A 150 -3.84 -8.01 -17.59
CA THR A 150 -3.82 -8.98 -16.47
C THR A 150 -4.95 -8.69 -15.46
N CYS A 151 -5.17 -7.43 -15.14
CA CYS A 151 -6.25 -7.01 -14.25
C CYS A 151 -7.62 -7.34 -14.84
N MET A 152 -7.82 -7.02 -16.13
CA MET A 152 -9.07 -7.32 -16.84
C MET A 152 -9.37 -8.81 -16.85
N ASP A 153 -8.37 -9.65 -17.06
CA ASP A 153 -8.54 -11.11 -17.03
C ASP A 153 -8.97 -11.62 -15.65
N LEU A 154 -8.39 -11.09 -14.57
CA LEU A 154 -8.80 -11.42 -13.20
C LEU A 154 -10.24 -10.99 -12.93
N VAL A 155 -10.58 -9.77 -13.34
CA VAL A 155 -11.93 -9.23 -13.15
C VAL A 155 -12.95 -10.03 -13.94
N ARG A 156 -12.71 -10.34 -15.22
CA ARG A 156 -13.62 -11.15 -16.05
C ARG A 156 -13.89 -12.52 -15.41
N ARG A 157 -12.83 -13.21 -14.95
CA ARG A 157 -12.95 -14.50 -14.27
C ARG A 157 -13.73 -14.40 -12.96
N GLY A 158 -13.43 -13.38 -12.15
CA GLY A 158 -14.14 -13.15 -10.89
C GLY A 158 -15.63 -12.85 -11.11
N VAL A 159 -15.96 -11.98 -12.06
CA VAL A 159 -17.36 -11.65 -12.40
C VAL A 159 -18.09 -12.87 -12.96
N ALA A 160 -17.46 -13.63 -13.87
CA ALA A 160 -18.04 -14.88 -14.40
C ALA A 160 -18.25 -15.93 -13.31
N GLY A 161 -17.43 -15.94 -12.25
CA GLY A 161 -17.58 -16.79 -11.07
C GLY A 161 -18.61 -16.29 -10.05
N GLY A 162 -19.29 -15.17 -10.29
CA GLY A 162 -20.27 -14.59 -9.36
C GLY A 162 -19.65 -13.94 -8.11
N HIS A 163 -18.37 -13.56 -8.20
CA HIS A 163 -17.67 -12.89 -7.12
C HIS A 163 -17.87 -11.37 -7.14
N LYS A 164 -17.86 -10.76 -5.96
CA LYS A 164 -17.77 -9.30 -5.81
C LYS A 164 -16.32 -8.89 -5.55
N ILE A 165 -15.85 -7.88 -6.27
CA ILE A 165 -14.45 -7.51 -6.37
C ILE A 165 -14.23 -6.09 -5.83
N LEU A 166 -13.27 -5.91 -4.91
CA LEU A 166 -12.71 -4.59 -4.59
C LEU A 166 -11.41 -4.41 -5.36
N LEU A 167 -11.30 -3.32 -6.11
CA LEU A 167 -10.08 -2.98 -6.82
C LEU A 167 -9.53 -1.66 -6.27
N PHE A 168 -8.33 -1.73 -5.72
CA PHE A 168 -7.64 -0.60 -5.14
C PHE A 168 -6.50 -0.10 -6.01
N SER A 169 -6.40 1.22 -6.17
CA SER A 169 -5.22 1.90 -6.71
C SER A 169 -4.93 3.18 -5.95
N GLN A 170 -3.66 3.56 -5.88
CA GLN A 170 -3.29 4.88 -5.37
C GLN A 170 -3.54 6.01 -6.37
N PHE A 171 -3.56 5.68 -7.67
CA PHE A 171 -3.76 6.62 -8.76
C PHE A 171 -5.23 6.69 -9.15
N THR A 172 -5.90 7.80 -8.86
CA THR A 172 -7.31 7.99 -9.26
C THR A 172 -7.47 7.96 -10.76
N SER A 173 -6.54 8.58 -11.50
CA SER A 173 -6.51 8.51 -12.98
C SER A 173 -6.36 7.09 -13.53
N MET A 174 -5.75 6.16 -12.78
CA MET A 174 -5.75 4.75 -13.17
C MET A 174 -7.13 4.12 -12.97
N LEU A 175 -7.83 4.47 -11.90
CA LEU A 175 -9.21 4.01 -11.69
C LEU A 175 -10.13 4.50 -12.82
N ASP A 176 -9.94 5.74 -13.30
CA ASP A 176 -10.70 6.29 -14.45
C ASP A 176 -10.42 5.48 -15.73
N ILE A 177 -9.16 5.12 -15.99
CA ILE A 177 -8.78 4.27 -17.14
C ILE A 177 -9.43 2.89 -17.03
N ILE A 178 -9.41 2.27 -15.85
CA ILE A 178 -10.02 0.97 -15.60
C ILE A 178 -11.54 1.06 -15.75
N HIS A 179 -12.16 2.09 -15.19
CA HIS A 179 -13.60 2.33 -15.28
C HIS A 179 -14.05 2.45 -16.74
N THR A 180 -13.35 3.28 -17.53
CA THR A 180 -13.61 3.42 -18.97
C THR A 180 -13.46 2.08 -19.72
N ARG A 181 -12.52 1.22 -19.29
CA ARG A 181 -12.37 -0.11 -19.88
C ARG A 181 -13.55 -1.01 -19.49
N PHE A 182 -14.03 -0.94 -18.26
CA PHE A 182 -15.20 -1.67 -17.81
C PHE A 182 -16.46 -1.28 -18.59
N GLU A 183 -16.69 0.02 -18.78
CA GLU A 183 -17.82 0.51 -19.59
C GLU A 183 -17.82 -0.09 -21.01
N LYS A 184 -16.64 -0.14 -21.66
CA LYS A 184 -16.50 -0.72 -23.01
C LYS A 184 -16.79 -2.22 -23.05
N GLU A 185 -16.60 -2.92 -21.95
CA GLU A 185 -16.83 -4.35 -21.82
C GLU A 185 -18.17 -4.71 -21.14
N GLY A 186 -18.97 -3.68 -20.80
CA GLY A 186 -20.27 -3.89 -20.15
C GLY A 186 -20.17 -4.38 -18.70
N ILE A 187 -19.03 -4.17 -18.03
CA ILE A 187 -18.85 -4.51 -16.62
C ILE A 187 -19.29 -3.32 -15.76
N MET A 188 -20.34 -3.52 -14.97
CA MET A 188 -20.80 -2.50 -14.02
C MET A 188 -19.81 -2.32 -12.87
N SER A 189 -19.58 -1.08 -12.48
CA SER A 189 -18.71 -0.79 -11.33
C SER A 189 -19.11 0.47 -10.58
N HIS A 190 -18.94 0.45 -9.26
CA HIS A 190 -18.93 1.65 -8.43
C HIS A 190 -17.53 2.25 -8.37
N MET A 191 -17.44 3.56 -8.11
CA MET A 191 -16.15 4.23 -7.91
C MET A 191 -16.19 5.13 -6.68
N LEU A 192 -15.15 5.00 -5.81
CA LEU A 192 -14.99 5.80 -4.62
C LEU A 192 -13.60 6.41 -4.57
N THR A 193 -13.52 7.73 -4.59
CA THR A 193 -12.27 8.49 -4.54
C THR A 193 -12.27 9.49 -3.40
N GLY A 194 -11.19 10.26 -3.26
CA GLY A 194 -11.12 11.36 -2.29
C GLY A 194 -12.09 12.52 -2.59
N ALA A 195 -12.57 12.63 -3.83
CA ALA A 195 -13.53 13.64 -4.24
C ALA A 195 -15.00 13.25 -3.94
N THR A 196 -15.27 11.98 -3.61
CA THR A 196 -16.63 11.48 -3.30
C THR A 196 -17.11 12.08 -1.99
N SER A 197 -18.33 12.68 -2.00
CA SER A 197 -18.94 13.26 -0.80
C SER A 197 -19.19 12.21 0.29
N LYS A 198 -19.37 12.67 1.53
CA LYS A 198 -19.62 11.76 2.64
C LYS A 198 -20.94 11.00 2.47
N GLU A 199 -21.97 11.68 1.99
CA GLU A 199 -23.30 11.12 1.75
C GLU A 199 -23.27 10.07 0.65
N GLU A 200 -22.62 10.39 -0.46
CA GLU A 200 -22.45 9.49 -1.59
C GLU A 200 -21.61 8.26 -1.22
N ARG A 201 -20.58 8.44 -0.40
CA ARG A 201 -19.77 7.33 0.14
C ARG A 201 -20.61 6.33 0.92
N ILE A 202 -21.52 6.82 1.80
CA ILE A 202 -22.41 5.97 2.59
C ILE A 202 -23.36 5.22 1.66
N ARG A 203 -23.91 5.90 0.66
CA ARG A 203 -24.81 5.33 -0.34
C ARG A 203 -24.13 4.21 -1.11
N LEU A 204 -22.98 4.48 -1.75
CA LEU A 204 -22.24 3.50 -2.56
C LEU A 204 -21.85 2.25 -1.78
N VAL A 205 -21.40 2.42 -0.53
CA VAL A 205 -21.06 1.28 0.34
C VAL A 205 -22.30 0.46 0.71
N GLY A 206 -23.43 1.12 0.98
CA GLY A 206 -24.70 0.46 1.30
C GLY A 206 -25.29 -0.28 0.10
N ASP A 207 -25.19 0.32 -1.10
CA ASP A 207 -25.70 -0.25 -2.34
C ASP A 207 -24.87 -1.47 -2.76
N PHE A 208 -23.54 -1.37 -2.72
CA PHE A 208 -22.64 -2.47 -3.11
C PHE A 208 -22.90 -3.79 -2.37
N GLY A 209 -23.38 -3.71 -1.12
CA GLY A 209 -23.77 -4.91 -0.36
C GLY A 209 -25.07 -5.57 -0.83
N LYS A 210 -25.89 -4.86 -1.62
CA LYS A 210 -27.28 -5.26 -1.94
C LYS A 210 -27.57 -5.35 -3.44
N ASP A 211 -26.81 -4.62 -4.25
CA ASP A 211 -26.98 -4.57 -5.70
C ASP A 211 -26.23 -5.68 -6.44
N GLU A 212 -26.41 -5.74 -7.76
CA GLU A 212 -25.77 -6.71 -8.65
C GLU A 212 -24.44 -6.19 -9.21
N VAL A 213 -23.95 -5.01 -8.80
CA VAL A 213 -22.70 -4.43 -9.28
C VAL A 213 -21.52 -5.27 -8.78
N PRO A 214 -20.74 -5.89 -9.70
CA PRO A 214 -19.73 -6.85 -9.29
C PRO A 214 -18.41 -6.21 -8.82
N VAL A 215 -18.11 -4.98 -9.23
CA VAL A 215 -16.81 -4.36 -8.97
C VAL A 215 -16.95 -3.02 -8.26
N PHE A 216 -16.11 -2.80 -7.25
CA PHE A 216 -15.97 -1.49 -6.60
C PHE A 216 -14.53 -0.98 -6.73
N LEU A 217 -14.35 0.08 -7.49
CA LEU A 217 -13.10 0.80 -7.68
C LEU A 217 -12.89 1.77 -6.53
N ILE A 218 -11.77 1.67 -5.81
CA ILE A 218 -11.56 2.47 -4.60
C ILE A 218 -10.14 3.05 -4.61
N SER A 219 -10.02 4.37 -4.43
CA SER A 219 -8.70 4.94 -4.19
C SER A 219 -8.19 4.56 -2.79
N LEU A 220 -6.92 4.15 -2.69
CA LEU A 220 -6.35 3.66 -1.42
C LEU A 220 -6.48 4.68 -0.28
N LYS A 221 -6.36 5.97 -0.57
CA LYS A 221 -6.56 7.04 0.42
C LYS A 221 -8.00 7.09 0.94
N ALA A 222 -8.98 6.89 0.07
CA ALA A 222 -10.40 6.88 0.45
C ALA A 222 -10.79 5.57 1.17
N GLY A 223 -10.16 4.46 0.81
CA GLY A 223 -10.37 3.14 1.43
C GLY A 223 -9.92 3.04 2.90
N GLY A 224 -9.06 3.95 3.37
CA GLY A 224 -8.55 3.99 4.75
C GLY A 224 -9.58 4.34 5.82
N THR A 225 -10.77 4.82 5.47
CA THR A 225 -11.77 5.32 6.42
C THR A 225 -12.94 4.35 6.61
N GLY A 226 -12.91 3.52 7.65
CA GLY A 226 -14.05 2.86 8.29
C GLY A 226 -15.10 2.12 7.44
N LEU A 227 -14.83 1.84 6.16
CA LEU A 227 -15.79 1.19 5.26
C LEU A 227 -16.03 -0.27 5.67
N ASN A 228 -17.26 -0.76 5.54
CA ASN A 228 -17.61 -2.16 5.68
C ASN A 228 -17.99 -2.72 4.31
N LEU A 229 -17.15 -3.59 3.74
CA LEU A 229 -17.28 -4.10 2.37
C LEU A 229 -17.20 -5.63 2.34
N THR A 230 -17.81 -6.27 3.36
CA THR A 230 -17.83 -7.73 3.53
C THR A 230 -18.60 -8.48 2.42
N ALA A 231 -19.33 -7.78 1.55
CA ALA A 231 -19.96 -8.39 0.38
C ALA A 231 -18.94 -8.88 -0.66
N ALA A 232 -17.72 -8.31 -0.68
CA ALA A 232 -16.67 -8.73 -1.60
C ALA A 232 -15.86 -9.88 -1.03
N ASP A 233 -15.44 -10.78 -1.89
CA ASP A 233 -14.59 -11.93 -1.58
C ASP A 233 -13.29 -11.95 -2.42
N ILE A 234 -13.17 -11.03 -3.40
CA ILE A 234 -11.92 -10.80 -4.13
C ILE A 234 -11.44 -9.36 -3.89
N VAL A 235 -10.16 -9.21 -3.60
CA VAL A 235 -9.47 -7.92 -3.47
C VAL A 235 -8.32 -7.87 -4.47
N ILE A 236 -8.27 -6.83 -5.29
CA ILE A 236 -7.18 -6.59 -6.24
C ILE A 236 -6.47 -5.31 -5.84
N HIS A 237 -5.19 -5.40 -5.48
CA HIS A 237 -4.30 -4.27 -5.39
C HIS A 237 -3.61 -4.08 -6.73
N TYR A 238 -4.03 -3.06 -7.49
CA TYR A 238 -3.52 -2.80 -8.84
C TYR A 238 -2.06 -2.38 -8.83
N ASP A 239 -1.67 -1.58 -7.84
CA ASP A 239 -0.30 -1.13 -7.64
C ASP A 239 0.14 -1.31 -6.18
N PRO A 240 1.43 -1.66 -5.92
CA PRO A 240 1.95 -1.82 -4.57
C PRO A 240 2.01 -0.48 -3.86
N TRP A 241 1.61 -0.46 -2.59
CA TRP A 241 1.68 0.73 -1.76
C TRP A 241 2.91 0.68 -0.87
N TRP A 242 3.62 1.81 -0.75
CA TRP A 242 4.77 1.90 0.15
C TRP A 242 4.43 1.60 1.62
N ASN A 243 3.22 1.96 2.04
CA ASN A 243 2.70 1.68 3.36
C ASN A 243 1.88 0.38 3.33
N VAL A 244 2.52 -0.73 3.73
CA VAL A 244 1.88 -2.06 3.80
C VAL A 244 0.70 -2.05 4.76
N ALA A 245 0.77 -1.30 5.88
CA ALA A 245 -0.34 -1.22 6.83
C ALA A 245 -1.59 -0.60 6.21
N ALA A 246 -1.44 0.45 5.38
CA ALA A 246 -2.57 1.03 4.65
C ALA A 246 -3.16 0.04 3.63
N GLN A 247 -2.31 -0.75 2.97
CA GLN A 247 -2.75 -1.81 2.05
C GLN A 247 -3.49 -2.93 2.81
N ASN A 248 -2.94 -3.39 3.92
CA ASN A 248 -3.59 -4.37 4.79
C ASN A 248 -4.90 -3.83 5.37
N GLN A 249 -4.93 -2.56 5.79
CA GLN A 249 -6.13 -1.91 6.27
C GLN A 249 -7.22 -1.86 5.18
N ALA A 250 -6.87 -1.64 3.92
CA ALA A 250 -7.81 -1.68 2.80
C ALA A 250 -8.37 -3.10 2.59
N THR A 251 -7.51 -4.12 2.61
CA THR A 251 -7.92 -5.54 2.58
C THR A 251 -8.82 -5.91 3.75
N ASP A 252 -8.54 -5.40 4.93
CA ASP A 252 -9.31 -5.64 6.14
C ASP A 252 -10.74 -5.06 6.11
N ARG A 253 -11.12 -4.34 5.05
CA ARG A 253 -12.50 -3.90 4.82
C ARG A 253 -13.40 -5.04 4.37
N THR A 254 -12.83 -6.04 3.70
CA THR A 254 -13.52 -7.28 3.29
C THR A 254 -13.39 -8.38 4.35
N HIS A 255 -12.20 -8.54 4.89
CA HIS A 255 -11.88 -9.61 5.85
C HIS A 255 -12.22 -9.16 7.28
N ARG A 256 -13.52 -9.12 7.61
CA ARG A 256 -14.07 -8.68 8.90
C ARG A 256 -15.18 -9.63 9.38
N ILE A 257 -15.63 -9.43 10.63
CA ILE A 257 -16.84 -10.08 11.16
C ILE A 257 -18.01 -9.85 10.20
N GLY A 258 -18.68 -10.90 9.81
CA GLY A 258 -19.74 -10.91 8.78
C GLY A 258 -19.25 -11.31 7.38
N GLN A 259 -17.99 -11.72 7.24
CA GLN A 259 -17.48 -12.35 6.02
C GLN A 259 -17.64 -13.87 6.13
N ASP A 260 -18.46 -14.45 5.27
CA ASP A 260 -18.75 -15.88 5.24
C ASP A 260 -17.97 -16.63 4.16
N LYS A 261 -17.31 -15.88 3.23
CA LYS A 261 -16.54 -16.45 2.13
C LYS A 261 -15.04 -16.29 2.36
N GLN A 262 -14.25 -17.21 1.81
CA GLN A 262 -12.81 -17.07 1.76
C GLN A 262 -12.44 -15.85 0.92
N VAL A 263 -11.60 -14.97 1.48
CA VAL A 263 -11.14 -13.76 0.79
C VAL A 263 -9.84 -14.05 0.05
N THR A 264 -9.85 -13.80 -1.27
CA THR A 264 -8.64 -13.90 -2.11
C THR A 264 -8.12 -12.50 -2.44
N VAL A 265 -6.85 -12.25 -2.17
CA VAL A 265 -6.18 -10.96 -2.39
C VAL A 265 -5.13 -11.11 -3.47
N TYR A 266 -5.31 -10.41 -4.58
CA TYR A 266 -4.35 -10.35 -5.68
C TYR A 266 -3.53 -9.06 -5.59
N LYS A 267 -2.20 -9.18 -5.65
CA LYS A 267 -1.26 -8.05 -5.75
C LYS A 267 -0.64 -8.06 -7.14
N LEU A 268 -0.97 -7.06 -7.97
CA LEU A 268 -0.44 -6.97 -9.33
C LEU A 268 0.93 -6.30 -9.32
N ILE A 269 1.93 -6.99 -9.83
CA ILE A 269 3.33 -6.53 -9.87
C ILE A 269 3.88 -6.67 -11.29
N THR A 270 4.52 -5.65 -11.79
CA THR A 270 5.25 -5.74 -13.06
C THR A 270 6.66 -6.25 -12.80
N ARG A 271 7.05 -7.36 -13.46
CA ARG A 271 8.37 -7.99 -13.29
C ARG A 271 9.51 -7.11 -13.78
N ASN A 272 10.67 -7.24 -13.15
CA ASN A 272 11.89 -6.52 -13.47
C ASN A 272 11.71 -4.99 -13.41
N THR A 273 10.96 -4.52 -12.43
CA THR A 273 10.67 -3.11 -12.25
C THR A 273 10.81 -2.67 -10.78
N ILE A 274 10.70 -1.37 -10.59
CA ILE A 274 10.64 -0.76 -9.25
C ILE A 274 9.57 -1.41 -8.35
N GLU A 275 8.47 -1.92 -8.90
CA GLU A 275 7.40 -2.53 -8.11
C GLU A 275 7.83 -3.83 -7.43
N GLU A 276 8.59 -4.66 -8.15
CA GLU A 276 9.14 -5.90 -7.59
C GLU A 276 10.15 -5.61 -6.48
N ASN A 277 10.99 -4.60 -6.68
CA ASN A 277 11.94 -4.17 -5.67
C ASN A 277 11.27 -3.54 -4.44
N ILE A 278 10.16 -2.81 -4.64
CA ILE A 278 9.32 -2.33 -3.54
C ILE A 278 8.74 -3.51 -2.74
N LEU A 279 8.25 -4.53 -3.41
CA LEU A 279 7.70 -5.74 -2.77
C LEU A 279 8.79 -6.45 -1.94
N LYS A 280 9.97 -6.70 -2.51
CA LYS A 280 11.13 -7.29 -1.80
C LYS A 280 11.50 -6.47 -0.56
N LEU A 281 11.50 -5.14 -0.65
CA LEU A 281 11.75 -4.26 0.49
C LEU A 281 10.65 -4.33 1.56
N GLN A 282 9.39 -4.43 1.14
CA GLN A 282 8.27 -4.59 2.06
C GLN A 282 8.41 -5.90 2.86
N GLU A 283 8.73 -7.00 2.19
CA GLU A 283 8.95 -8.31 2.82
C GLU A 283 10.12 -8.30 3.80
N ALA A 284 11.28 -7.79 3.38
CA ALA A 284 12.46 -7.69 4.24
C ALA A 284 12.23 -6.88 5.52
N LYS A 285 11.40 -5.83 5.44
CA LYS A 285 11.12 -4.95 6.57
C LYS A 285 9.90 -5.38 7.40
N SER A 286 8.99 -6.17 6.86
CA SER A 286 7.92 -6.82 7.64
C SER A 286 8.50 -7.66 8.78
N HIS A 287 9.56 -8.40 8.53
CA HIS A 287 10.26 -9.19 9.55
C HIS A 287 10.88 -8.33 10.68
N LEU A 288 11.34 -7.11 10.39
CA LEU A 288 11.87 -6.18 11.40
C LEU A 288 10.75 -5.49 12.20
N ALA A 289 9.64 -5.19 11.57
CA ALA A 289 8.50 -4.53 12.20
C ALA A 289 7.77 -5.46 13.17
N ASP A 290 7.60 -6.73 12.81
CA ASP A 290 7.05 -7.77 13.69
C ASP A 290 7.91 -8.00 14.95
N ALA A 291 9.17 -7.59 14.90
CA ALA A 291 10.07 -7.68 16.05
C ALA A 291 9.90 -6.53 17.05
N VAL A 292 9.36 -5.36 16.69
CA VAL A 292 9.23 -4.19 17.61
C VAL A 292 7.82 -4.03 18.16
N VAL A 293 6.89 -3.90 17.28
CA VAL A 293 5.44 -3.92 17.48
C VAL A 293 4.92 -4.57 16.21
N PRO A 294 4.32 -5.75 16.29
CA PRO A 294 3.90 -6.44 15.08
C PRO A 294 3.00 -5.52 14.23
N GLU A 295 3.38 -5.32 12.96
CA GLU A 295 2.87 -4.39 11.96
C GLU A 295 3.41 -2.95 12.03
N GLY A 296 4.64 -2.76 11.58
CA GLY A 296 5.23 -1.44 11.33
C GLY A 296 5.63 -1.26 9.87
N THR A 297 5.39 -0.09 9.32
CA THR A 297 5.56 0.25 7.90
C THR A 297 6.72 1.20 7.66
N ILE A 298 7.25 1.17 6.42
CA ILE A 298 8.33 2.03 5.97
C ILE A 298 7.77 3.37 5.50
N SER A 299 8.34 4.47 5.99
CA SER A 299 8.16 5.78 5.38
C SER A 299 9.21 6.05 4.31
N PHE A 300 8.81 6.64 3.19
CA PHE A 300 9.69 7.20 2.17
C PHE A 300 10.79 8.12 2.73
N GLY A 301 10.50 8.83 3.81
CA GLY A 301 11.43 9.74 4.44
C GLY A 301 12.66 9.08 5.08
N SER A 302 12.67 7.74 5.21
CA SER A 302 13.78 6.97 5.79
C SER A 302 14.65 6.26 4.75
N LEU A 303 14.30 6.30 3.45
CA LEU A 303 15.10 5.70 2.39
C LEU A 303 16.42 6.44 2.23
N THR A 304 17.52 5.69 2.25
CA THR A 304 18.85 6.19 1.93
C THR A 304 19.04 6.25 0.41
N ARG A 305 20.11 6.91 -0.05
CA ARG A 305 20.50 6.91 -1.47
C ARG A 305 20.74 5.48 -1.98
N ASP A 306 21.35 4.64 -1.15
CA ASP A 306 21.64 3.25 -1.50
C ASP A 306 20.37 2.40 -1.59
N ASP A 307 19.40 2.63 -0.72
CA ASP A 307 18.07 1.98 -0.81
C ASP A 307 17.40 2.35 -2.15
N ILE A 308 17.46 3.62 -2.55
CA ILE A 308 16.87 4.10 -3.81
C ILE A 308 17.61 3.48 -5.02
N LEU A 309 18.94 3.40 -4.99
CA LEU A 309 19.71 2.76 -6.02
C LEU A 309 19.39 1.27 -6.14
N ASN A 310 19.19 0.58 -5.02
CA ASN A 310 18.78 -0.83 -5.01
C ASN A 310 17.37 -1.04 -5.56
N ILE A 311 16.45 -0.10 -5.31
CA ILE A 311 15.08 -0.13 -5.85
C ILE A 311 15.06 -0.02 -7.39
N ILE A 312 16.06 0.65 -7.99
CA ILE A 312 16.11 0.91 -9.44
C ILE A 312 16.99 -0.10 -10.18
N LYS A 313 17.75 -0.95 -9.47
CA LYS A 313 18.56 -1.99 -10.13
C LYS A 313 17.64 -2.98 -10.85
N GLU A 314 17.87 -3.16 -12.14
CA GLU A 314 17.42 -4.32 -12.91
C GLU A 314 18.32 -5.50 -12.55
N GLU A 315 17.73 -6.67 -12.29
CA GLU A 315 18.48 -7.93 -12.24
C GLU A 315 18.92 -8.35 -13.64
#